data_545b037246c4ad238fb544e89bf4875f
#
_entry.id   545b037246c4ad238fb544e89bf4875f
#
_cell.length_a   1.000
_cell.length_b   1.000
_cell.length_c   1.000
_cell.angle_alpha   90.00
_cell.angle_beta   90.00
_cell.angle_gamma   90.00
#
_symmetry.space_group_name_H-M   'P 1'
#
loop_
_entity.id
_entity.type
_entity.pdbx_description
1 polymer ?
#
loop_
_entity_poly.entity_id
_entity_poly.type
_entity_poly.pdbx_seq_one_letter_code
_entity_poly.pdbx_strand_id
1 'polypeptide(L)'
;RGISMEDGTLVFASQYIGSDRIPNAGVIYSKDHGKTWNISTLARTNTTESQVVEVEPGVLMLNMRDNRGGSRAVSTTTDLGKTWKEHESSRTALQEPVCMASLISVKAKENVLGKDILLFSNPNDTKNRHSITIKASLDGGVTWLPENQLLLDAGWGWGYSCLTMIDKETVGILYESSVAHMTFQAIKLKDIVKTK
;
A
#
# COMPACT_ATOMS: atom_id res chain seq x y z
N ARG A 1 -7.12 -5.63 -2.74
CA ARG A 1 -6.62 -6.66 -1.83
C ARG A 1 -7.26 -6.48 -0.45
N GLY A 2 -7.60 -7.60 0.19
CA GLY A 2 -8.06 -7.65 1.58
C GLY A 2 -6.97 -8.10 2.54
N ILE A 3 -7.21 -7.86 3.82
CA ILE A 3 -6.41 -8.34 4.94
C ILE A 3 -7.31 -9.00 5.99
N SER A 4 -6.72 -9.84 6.82
CA SER A 4 -7.28 -10.22 8.12
C SER A 4 -6.50 -9.48 9.20
N MET A 5 -7.19 -8.75 10.05
CA MET A 5 -6.59 -8.08 11.21
C MET A 5 -6.23 -9.11 12.29
N GLU A 6 -5.43 -8.70 13.26
CA GLU A 6 -5.02 -9.57 14.38
C GLU A 6 -6.21 -10.11 15.19
N ASP A 7 -7.29 -9.34 15.29
CA ASP A 7 -8.54 -9.74 15.96
C ASP A 7 -9.47 -10.61 15.10
N GLY A 8 -9.06 -10.95 13.85
CA GLY A 8 -9.83 -11.74 12.90
C GLY A 8 -10.81 -10.92 12.04
N THR A 9 -10.89 -9.62 12.21
CA THR A 9 -11.72 -8.75 11.35
C THR A 9 -11.17 -8.78 9.91
N LEU A 10 -12.05 -9.06 8.96
CA LEU A 10 -11.72 -9.00 7.53
C LEU A 10 -11.91 -7.57 7.02
N VAL A 11 -10.93 -7.04 6.29
CA VAL A 11 -10.98 -5.67 5.77
C VAL A 11 -10.53 -5.64 4.31
N PHE A 12 -11.29 -4.93 3.47
CA PHE A 12 -10.91 -4.62 2.09
C PHE A 12 -10.89 -3.10 1.89
N ALA A 13 -9.86 -2.61 1.21
CA ALA A 13 -9.92 -1.27 0.64
C ALA A 13 -11.05 -1.21 -0.38
N SER A 14 -11.83 -0.16 -0.34
CA SER A 14 -12.96 0.06 -1.22
C SER A 14 -12.96 1.47 -1.80
N GLN A 15 -13.62 1.62 -2.92
CA GLN A 15 -13.96 2.93 -3.47
C GLN A 15 -15.43 2.95 -3.84
N TYR A 16 -16.02 4.12 -3.78
CA TYR A 16 -17.38 4.36 -4.26
C TYR A 16 -17.49 5.74 -4.91
N ILE A 17 -18.50 5.90 -5.73
CA ILE A 17 -18.79 7.16 -6.40
C ILE A 17 -20.19 7.59 -5.94
N GLY A 18 -20.27 8.78 -5.33
CA GLY A 18 -21.51 9.37 -4.91
C GLY A 18 -22.30 10.02 -6.08
N SER A 19 -23.39 10.68 -5.76
CA SER A 19 -24.22 11.41 -6.73
C SER A 19 -23.48 12.57 -7.41
N ASP A 20 -22.45 13.10 -6.75
CA ASP A 20 -21.53 14.12 -7.26
C ASP A 20 -20.53 13.58 -8.29
N ARG A 21 -20.53 12.27 -8.53
CA ARG A 21 -19.57 11.53 -9.38
C ARG A 21 -18.10 11.65 -8.96
N ILE A 22 -17.82 12.12 -7.76
CA ILE A 22 -16.47 12.17 -7.22
C ILE A 22 -16.14 10.79 -6.60
N PRO A 23 -15.04 10.13 -7.01
CA PRO A 23 -14.62 8.90 -6.38
C PRO A 23 -14.08 9.14 -4.97
N ASN A 24 -14.38 8.23 -4.06
CA ASN A 24 -14.00 8.29 -2.65
C ASN A 24 -13.46 6.95 -2.20
N ALA A 25 -12.36 6.95 -1.47
CA ALA A 25 -11.80 5.74 -0.86
C ALA A 25 -12.27 5.57 0.59
N GLY A 26 -12.39 4.32 0.99
CA GLY A 26 -12.71 3.87 2.33
C GLY A 26 -12.40 2.39 2.47
N VAL A 27 -13.04 1.73 3.43
CA VAL A 27 -12.94 0.30 3.63
C VAL A 27 -14.31 -0.34 3.78
N ILE A 28 -14.41 -1.62 3.42
CA ILE A 28 -15.47 -2.50 3.87
C ILE A 28 -14.87 -3.51 4.83
N TYR A 29 -15.61 -3.91 5.85
CA TYR A 29 -15.12 -4.84 6.86
C TYR A 29 -16.20 -5.78 7.38
N SER A 30 -15.77 -6.95 7.86
CA SER A 30 -16.60 -7.95 8.50
C SER A 30 -15.97 -8.42 9.81
N LYS A 31 -16.76 -8.50 10.87
CA LYS A 31 -16.37 -9.01 12.19
C LYS A 31 -16.87 -10.43 12.46
N ASP A 32 -17.57 -11.03 11.53
CA ASP A 32 -18.24 -12.32 11.67
C ASP A 32 -17.86 -13.30 10.56
N HIS A 33 -16.58 -13.25 10.15
CA HIS A 33 -15.99 -14.11 9.11
C HIS A 33 -16.71 -14.03 7.75
N GLY A 34 -17.11 -12.82 7.36
CA GLY A 34 -17.70 -12.56 6.06
C GLY A 34 -19.20 -12.78 5.95
N LYS A 35 -19.91 -13.06 7.07
CA LYS A 35 -21.37 -13.24 7.05
C LYS A 35 -22.09 -11.92 6.85
N THR A 36 -21.62 -10.86 7.51
CA THR A 36 -22.13 -9.50 7.32
C THR A 36 -20.98 -8.53 7.04
N TRP A 37 -21.29 -7.49 6.28
CA TRP A 37 -20.32 -6.49 5.87
C TRP A 37 -20.80 -5.09 6.21
N ASN A 38 -19.86 -4.26 6.65
CA ASN A 38 -20.07 -2.87 6.96
C ASN A 38 -19.18 -2.02 6.07
N ILE A 39 -19.62 -0.81 5.77
CA ILE A 39 -18.85 0.19 5.03
C ILE A 39 -18.41 1.32 5.96
N SER A 40 -17.20 1.79 5.81
CA SER A 40 -16.68 2.94 6.55
C SER A 40 -17.25 4.27 6.04
N THR A 41 -17.00 5.36 6.76
CA THR A 41 -17.05 6.70 6.18
C THR A 41 -15.92 6.86 5.14
N LEU A 42 -15.97 7.91 4.32
CA LEU A 42 -14.90 8.19 3.36
C LEU A 42 -13.62 8.63 4.10
N ALA A 43 -12.48 8.08 3.66
CA ALA A 43 -11.17 8.49 4.18
C ALA A 43 -10.66 9.77 3.50
N ARG A 44 -10.90 9.89 2.20
CA ARG A 44 -10.56 11.09 1.41
C ARG A 44 -11.35 11.11 0.11
N THR A 45 -11.78 12.31 -0.28
CA THR A 45 -12.44 12.55 -1.58
C THR A 45 -11.44 12.58 -2.72
N ASN A 46 -11.92 12.32 -3.94
CA ASN A 46 -11.15 12.32 -5.18
C ASN A 46 -9.95 11.37 -5.13
N THR A 47 -10.19 10.20 -4.56
CA THR A 47 -9.24 9.08 -4.46
C THR A 47 -9.88 7.81 -4.98
N THR A 48 -9.06 6.90 -5.50
CA THR A 48 -9.53 5.68 -6.15
C THR A 48 -8.85 4.44 -5.56
N GLU A 49 -8.16 3.67 -6.38
CA GLU A 49 -7.52 2.41 -6.03
C GLU A 49 -6.63 2.54 -4.79
N SER A 50 -6.96 1.78 -3.76
CA SER A 50 -6.34 1.91 -2.45
C SER A 50 -5.85 0.58 -1.92
N GLN A 51 -4.91 0.63 -1.00
CA GLN A 51 -4.39 -0.53 -0.27
C GLN A 51 -4.59 -0.28 1.23
N VAL A 52 -5.04 -1.31 1.93
CA VAL A 52 -5.21 -1.27 3.39
C VAL A 52 -4.25 -2.24 4.06
N VAL A 53 -3.65 -1.81 5.16
CA VAL A 53 -2.83 -2.66 6.05
C VAL A 53 -3.13 -2.35 7.50
N GLU A 54 -2.92 -3.33 8.37
CA GLU A 54 -2.87 -3.12 9.81
C GLU A 54 -1.41 -2.80 10.20
N VAL A 55 -1.16 -1.56 10.63
CA VAL A 55 0.20 -1.11 11.00
C VAL A 55 0.53 -1.45 12.45
N GLU A 56 -0.43 -1.28 13.34
CA GLU A 56 -0.39 -1.70 14.75
C GLU A 56 -1.70 -2.42 15.07
N PRO A 57 -1.79 -3.23 16.15
CA PRO A 57 -3.02 -3.90 16.53
C PRO A 57 -4.20 -2.92 16.60
N GLY A 58 -5.22 -3.14 15.78
CA GLY A 58 -6.41 -2.30 15.69
C GLY A 58 -6.23 -0.98 14.91
N VAL A 59 -5.05 -0.68 14.38
CA VAL A 59 -4.79 0.54 13.60
C VAL A 59 -4.68 0.21 12.12
N LEU A 60 -5.64 0.65 11.34
CA LEU A 60 -5.61 0.51 9.88
C LEU A 60 -4.98 1.75 9.23
N MET A 61 -4.13 1.51 8.25
CA MET A 61 -3.63 2.52 7.32
C MET A 61 -4.24 2.26 5.94
N LEU A 62 -4.85 3.28 5.34
CA LEU A 62 -5.34 3.28 3.97
C LEU A 62 -4.44 4.18 3.12
N ASN A 63 -3.74 3.57 2.16
CA ASN A 63 -2.88 4.25 1.20
C ASN A 63 -3.62 4.35 -0.14
N MET A 64 -3.89 5.57 -0.60
CA MET A 64 -4.86 5.87 -1.65
C MET A 64 -4.18 6.49 -2.88
N ARG A 65 -4.59 6.04 -4.07
CA ARG A 65 -4.33 6.75 -5.32
C ARG A 65 -5.12 8.07 -5.28
N ASP A 66 -4.41 9.19 -5.25
CA ASP A 66 -5.00 10.52 -5.24
C ASP A 66 -5.06 11.08 -6.67
N ASN A 67 -6.26 11.34 -7.19
CA ASN A 67 -6.44 11.85 -8.54
C ASN A 67 -5.89 13.26 -8.74
N ARG A 68 -5.47 13.93 -7.66
CA ARG A 68 -4.74 15.21 -7.72
C ARG A 68 -3.29 15.05 -8.18
N GLY A 69 -2.79 13.81 -8.17
CA GLY A 69 -1.45 13.45 -8.64
C GLY A 69 -0.30 13.90 -7.73
N GLY A 70 0.90 13.52 -8.13
CA GLY A 70 2.16 13.89 -7.50
C GLY A 70 2.58 13.06 -6.30
N SER A 71 1.64 12.59 -5.47
CA SER A 71 1.93 11.78 -4.29
C SER A 71 0.70 11.01 -3.78
N ARG A 72 0.95 9.91 -3.08
CA ARG A 72 -0.08 9.11 -2.41
C ARG A 72 -0.75 9.89 -1.28
N ALA A 73 -2.05 9.73 -1.13
CA ALA A 73 -2.76 10.13 0.09
C ALA A 73 -2.79 8.97 1.09
N VAL A 74 -2.59 9.27 2.36
CA VAL A 74 -2.56 8.25 3.42
C VAL A 74 -3.40 8.71 4.59
N SER A 75 -4.28 7.85 5.06
CA SER A 75 -5.09 8.09 6.26
C SER A 75 -5.07 6.87 7.18
N THR A 76 -5.24 7.09 8.49
CA THR A 76 -5.33 6.03 9.49
C THR A 76 -6.66 6.09 10.24
N THR A 77 -7.06 4.95 10.79
CA THR A 77 -8.24 4.81 11.64
C THR A 77 -8.01 3.77 12.72
N THR A 78 -8.60 3.97 13.89
CA THR A 78 -8.61 3.03 15.02
C THR A 78 -10.02 2.49 15.32
N ASP A 79 -11.00 2.87 14.52
CA ASP A 79 -12.42 2.56 14.73
C ASP A 79 -13.10 1.98 13.48
N LEU A 80 -12.31 1.29 12.63
CA LEU A 80 -12.73 0.68 11.37
C LEU A 80 -13.34 1.70 10.39
N GLY A 81 -12.79 2.92 10.40
CA GLY A 81 -13.16 3.96 9.46
C GLY A 81 -14.45 4.68 9.79
N LYS A 82 -14.91 4.68 11.03
CA LYS A 82 -15.94 5.64 11.50
C LYS A 82 -15.38 7.05 11.47
N THR A 83 -14.10 7.19 11.88
CA THR A 83 -13.31 8.41 11.77
C THR A 83 -11.96 8.14 11.13
N TRP A 84 -11.43 9.13 10.41
CA TRP A 84 -10.15 9.06 9.73
C TRP A 84 -9.26 10.24 10.13
N LYS A 85 -7.97 9.95 10.29
CA LYS A 85 -6.92 10.95 10.52
C LYS A 85 -5.94 10.91 9.36
N GLU A 86 -5.63 12.06 8.76
CA GLU A 86 -4.58 12.13 7.76
C GLU A 86 -3.22 11.78 8.40
N HIS A 87 -2.50 10.86 7.76
CA HIS A 87 -1.18 10.42 8.23
C HIS A 87 -0.11 11.44 7.83
N GLU A 88 0.94 11.58 8.63
CA GLU A 88 2.00 12.57 8.40
C GLU A 88 2.76 12.39 7.08
N SER A 89 2.87 11.15 6.56
CA SER A 89 3.45 10.87 5.26
C SER A 89 2.52 11.18 4.07
N SER A 90 1.26 11.55 4.36
CA SER A 90 0.27 11.81 3.31
C SER A 90 0.71 12.98 2.43
N ARG A 91 0.65 12.79 1.12
CA ARG A 91 0.97 13.78 0.09
C ARG A 91 2.42 14.26 0.07
N THR A 92 3.33 13.61 0.83
CA THR A 92 4.73 14.04 0.96
C THR A 92 5.74 12.92 0.67
N ALA A 93 5.55 11.72 1.23
CA ALA A 93 6.60 10.71 1.30
C ALA A 93 6.64 9.75 0.10
N LEU A 94 5.50 9.50 -0.56
CA LEU A 94 5.38 8.53 -1.64
C LEU A 94 4.94 9.21 -2.94
N GLN A 95 5.90 9.46 -3.82
CA GLN A 95 5.60 9.99 -5.16
C GLN A 95 4.75 9.00 -5.95
N GLU A 96 3.82 9.54 -6.77
CA GLU A 96 3.01 8.71 -7.66
C GLU A 96 2.44 9.49 -8.85
N PRO A 97 2.37 8.86 -10.04
CA PRO A 97 1.83 9.48 -11.25
C PRO A 97 0.35 9.15 -11.48
N VAL A 98 -0.50 9.21 -10.48
CA VAL A 98 -1.90 8.76 -10.54
C VAL A 98 -1.96 7.31 -11.03
N CYS A 99 -1.38 6.40 -10.26
CA CYS A 99 -1.30 4.98 -10.57
C CYS A 99 -1.68 4.13 -9.37
N MET A 100 -2.15 2.90 -9.62
CA MET A 100 -2.28 1.90 -8.57
C MET A 100 -0.92 1.61 -7.95
N ALA A 101 -0.92 1.18 -6.70
CA ALA A 101 0.25 0.73 -5.96
C ALA A 101 -0.05 -0.54 -5.19
N SER A 102 0.97 -1.20 -4.68
CA SER A 102 0.81 -2.30 -3.74
C SER A 102 1.44 -1.93 -2.39
N LEU A 103 0.76 -2.27 -1.31
CA LEU A 103 1.23 -2.09 0.07
C LEU A 103 0.96 -3.36 0.85
N ILE A 104 1.99 -3.85 1.56
CA ILE A 104 1.87 -4.96 2.51
C ILE A 104 2.54 -4.62 3.84
N SER A 105 1.98 -5.13 4.94
CA SER A 105 2.59 -5.14 6.26
C SER A 105 3.18 -6.52 6.51
N VAL A 106 4.44 -6.57 6.90
CA VAL A 106 5.18 -7.80 7.21
C VAL A 106 5.64 -7.70 8.66
N LYS A 107 5.03 -8.50 9.53
CA LYS A 107 5.33 -8.46 10.97
C LYS A 107 6.70 -9.05 11.28
N ALA A 108 7.32 -8.62 12.39
CA ALA A 108 8.65 -9.06 12.83
C ALA A 108 8.81 -10.57 12.85
N LYS A 109 7.78 -11.30 13.31
CA LYS A 109 7.76 -12.79 13.37
C LYS A 109 7.70 -13.47 12.00
N GLU A 110 7.34 -12.72 10.96
CA GLU A 110 7.10 -13.20 9.59
C GLU A 110 8.29 -12.98 8.66
N ASN A 111 9.35 -12.34 9.13
CA ASN A 111 10.54 -12.07 8.34
C ASN A 111 11.85 -12.30 9.13
N VAL A 112 12.94 -12.51 8.38
CA VAL A 112 14.27 -12.81 8.96
C VAL A 112 14.95 -11.61 9.61
N LEU A 113 14.50 -10.38 9.35
CA LEU A 113 15.07 -9.17 9.94
C LEU A 113 14.54 -8.92 11.35
N GLY A 114 13.46 -9.61 11.76
CA GLY A 114 12.86 -9.49 13.08
C GLY A 114 12.31 -8.08 13.38
N LYS A 115 11.88 -7.35 12.34
CA LYS A 115 11.32 -5.99 12.42
C LYS A 115 9.97 -5.92 11.73
N ASP A 116 9.07 -5.08 12.21
CA ASP A 116 7.86 -4.75 11.46
C ASP A 116 8.24 -3.87 10.27
N ILE A 117 7.76 -4.24 9.10
CA ILE A 117 8.12 -3.61 7.83
C ILE A 117 6.85 -3.33 7.02
N LEU A 118 6.73 -2.13 6.50
CA LEU A 118 5.81 -1.87 5.39
C LEU A 118 6.60 -1.93 4.08
N LEU A 119 6.12 -2.72 3.13
CA LEU A 119 6.64 -2.74 1.76
C LEU A 119 5.63 -2.12 0.82
N PHE A 120 6.09 -1.19 0.00
CA PHE A 120 5.29 -0.46 -0.97
C PHE A 120 5.94 -0.55 -2.35
N SER A 121 5.14 -0.69 -3.40
CA SER A 121 5.63 -0.68 -4.78
C SER A 121 4.74 0.15 -5.70
N ASN A 122 5.37 0.96 -6.54
CA ASN A 122 4.72 1.78 -7.55
C ASN A 122 5.72 2.34 -8.57
N PRO A 123 5.26 2.99 -9.65
CA PRO A 123 6.10 3.91 -10.43
C PRO A 123 6.58 5.06 -9.55
N ASN A 124 7.90 5.21 -9.37
CA ASN A 124 8.49 6.22 -8.48
C ASN A 124 8.74 7.54 -9.23
N ASP A 125 7.69 8.14 -9.70
CA ASP A 125 7.69 9.42 -10.42
C ASP A 125 6.40 10.18 -10.12
N THR A 126 6.37 11.50 -10.33
CA THR A 126 5.20 12.34 -10.03
C THR A 126 4.24 12.51 -11.21
N LYS A 127 4.65 12.13 -12.43
CA LYS A 127 3.91 12.40 -13.67
C LYS A 127 3.80 11.19 -14.60
N ASN A 128 4.87 10.39 -14.68
CA ASN A 128 4.99 9.32 -15.66
C ASN A 128 5.06 7.94 -15.02
N ARG A 129 4.54 6.94 -15.71
CA ARG A 129 4.55 5.55 -15.23
C ARG A 129 5.85 4.85 -15.65
N HIS A 130 6.94 5.20 -14.99
CA HIS A 130 8.25 4.55 -15.11
C HIS A 130 8.88 4.38 -13.72
N SER A 131 10.06 3.76 -13.67
CA SER A 131 10.83 3.58 -12.43
C SER A 131 10.07 2.77 -11.37
N ILE A 132 9.58 1.57 -11.75
CA ILE A 132 8.96 0.65 -10.79
C ILE A 132 9.95 0.37 -9.67
N THR A 133 9.57 0.73 -8.46
CA THR A 133 10.44 0.70 -7.28
C THR A 133 9.72 0.03 -6.12
N ILE A 134 10.40 -0.85 -5.39
CA ILE A 134 9.98 -1.30 -4.07
C ILE A 134 10.61 -0.39 -3.03
N LYS A 135 9.83 0.03 -2.04
CA LYS A 135 10.25 0.87 -0.92
C LYS A 135 9.88 0.18 0.38
N ALA A 136 10.73 0.34 1.40
CA ALA A 136 10.45 -0.16 2.73
C ALA A 136 10.43 0.97 3.77
N SER A 137 9.48 0.87 4.70
CA SER A 137 9.41 1.70 5.92
C SER A 137 9.54 0.80 7.14
N LEU A 138 10.30 1.24 8.13
CA LEU A 138 10.55 0.56 9.40
C LEU A 138 9.93 1.29 10.60
N ASP A 139 9.14 2.31 10.36
CA ASP A 139 8.55 3.21 11.35
C ASP A 139 7.05 3.43 11.13
N GLY A 140 6.34 2.40 10.67
CA GLY A 140 4.89 2.46 10.46
C GLY A 140 4.45 3.32 9.27
N GLY A 141 5.35 3.59 8.31
CA GLY A 141 5.04 4.36 7.10
C GLY A 141 5.30 5.85 7.23
N VAL A 142 5.96 6.29 8.31
CA VAL A 142 6.34 7.69 8.52
C VAL A 142 7.42 8.09 7.53
N THR A 143 8.49 7.30 7.44
CA THR A 143 9.60 7.54 6.50
C THR A 143 9.80 6.40 5.51
N TRP A 144 10.25 6.75 4.30
CA TRP A 144 10.55 5.85 3.20
C TRP A 144 11.93 6.21 2.64
N LEU A 145 12.97 5.89 3.42
CA LEU A 145 14.34 6.35 3.19
C LEU A 145 14.90 5.83 1.87
N PRO A 146 15.70 6.62 1.14
CA PRO A 146 16.28 6.22 -0.15
C PRO A 146 17.10 4.92 -0.10
N GLU A 147 17.83 4.68 1.00
CA GLU A 147 18.61 3.44 1.20
C GLU A 147 17.73 2.18 1.31
N ASN A 148 16.45 2.33 1.64
CA ASN A 148 15.47 1.26 1.71
C ASN A 148 14.57 1.23 0.47
N GLN A 149 15.13 1.54 -0.69
CA GLN A 149 14.44 1.51 -1.97
C GLN A 149 15.23 0.69 -2.99
N LEU A 150 14.53 -0.09 -3.79
CA LEU A 150 15.09 -0.89 -4.87
C LEU A 150 14.36 -0.59 -6.18
N LEU A 151 15.07 0.02 -7.11
CA LEU A 151 14.60 0.19 -8.49
C LEU A 151 14.63 -1.15 -9.21
N LEU A 152 13.48 -1.57 -9.77
CA LEU A 152 13.35 -2.83 -10.51
C LEU A 152 13.37 -2.63 -12.02
N ASP A 153 12.71 -1.59 -12.50
CA ASP A 153 12.56 -1.30 -13.93
C ASP A 153 12.52 0.22 -14.12
N ALA A 154 13.50 0.75 -14.80
CA ALA A 154 13.62 2.19 -15.07
C ALA A 154 12.75 2.64 -16.25
N GLY A 155 12.28 1.70 -17.09
CA GLY A 155 11.54 2.00 -18.31
C GLY A 155 10.09 2.38 -18.05
N TRP A 156 9.40 2.81 -19.09
CA TRP A 156 7.97 3.09 -19.07
C TRP A 156 7.16 1.79 -19.13
N GLY A 157 6.09 1.72 -18.35
CA GLY A 157 5.13 0.61 -18.34
C GLY A 157 3.75 1.08 -17.91
N TRP A 158 2.79 0.17 -17.77
CA TRP A 158 1.47 0.49 -17.23
C TRP A 158 1.48 0.76 -15.73
N GLY A 159 2.45 0.16 -15.02
CA GLY A 159 2.84 0.53 -13.67
C GLY A 159 2.07 -0.12 -12.53
N TYR A 160 1.13 -1.02 -12.80
CA TYR A 160 0.45 -1.76 -11.75
C TYR A 160 1.36 -2.83 -11.16
N SER A 161 1.26 -3.05 -9.86
CA SER A 161 2.11 -4.02 -9.16
C SER A 161 1.36 -4.70 -8.01
N CYS A 162 1.83 -5.91 -7.65
CA CYS A 162 1.32 -6.68 -6.52
C CYS A 162 2.47 -7.34 -5.77
N LEU A 163 2.61 -7.01 -4.49
CA LEU A 163 3.61 -7.56 -3.58
C LEU A 163 3.05 -8.73 -2.77
N THR A 164 3.91 -9.68 -2.43
CA THR A 164 3.63 -10.72 -1.44
C THR A 164 4.94 -11.20 -0.81
N MET A 165 4.90 -11.77 0.39
CA MET A 165 6.01 -12.57 0.90
C MET A 165 5.89 -13.98 0.32
N ILE A 166 6.97 -14.50 -0.25
CA ILE A 166 7.07 -15.90 -0.71
C ILE A 166 7.46 -16.77 0.48
N ASP A 167 8.42 -16.29 1.25
CA ASP A 167 8.91 -16.87 2.49
C ASP A 167 9.40 -15.74 3.41
N LYS A 168 10.02 -16.08 4.55
CA LYS A 168 10.53 -15.09 5.53
C LYS A 168 11.65 -14.19 5.00
N GLU A 169 12.29 -14.56 3.89
CA GLU A 169 13.45 -13.83 3.32
C GLU A 169 13.16 -13.19 1.97
N THR A 170 12.10 -13.65 1.28
CA THR A 170 11.91 -13.39 -0.15
C THR A 170 10.59 -12.70 -0.39
N VAL A 171 10.66 -11.54 -1.02
CA VAL A 171 9.52 -10.77 -1.52
C VAL A 171 9.26 -11.16 -2.97
N GLY A 172 8.03 -11.52 -3.28
CA GLY A 172 7.54 -11.68 -4.66
C GLY A 172 6.86 -10.40 -5.11
N ILE A 173 7.15 -9.98 -6.33
CA ILE A 173 6.44 -8.90 -6.99
C ILE A 173 6.04 -9.32 -8.41
N LEU A 174 4.76 -9.10 -8.73
CA LEU A 174 4.25 -9.17 -10.09
C LEU A 174 3.92 -7.73 -10.52
N TYR A 175 4.42 -7.30 -11.67
CA TYR A 175 4.21 -5.92 -12.13
C TYR A 175 4.17 -5.80 -13.66
N GLU A 176 3.52 -4.76 -14.12
CA GLU A 176 3.49 -4.36 -15.53
C GLU A 176 4.78 -3.60 -15.85
N SER A 177 5.67 -4.25 -16.58
CA SER A 177 7.03 -3.77 -16.85
C SER A 177 7.16 -3.03 -18.18
N SER A 178 8.36 -2.48 -18.42
CA SER A 178 8.71 -1.85 -19.69
C SER A 178 9.06 -2.85 -20.81
N VAL A 179 9.34 -4.11 -20.45
CA VAL A 179 9.82 -5.14 -21.41
C VAL A 179 8.81 -6.25 -21.65
N ALA A 180 7.80 -6.39 -20.81
CA ALA A 180 6.76 -7.40 -20.93
C ALA A 180 5.47 -6.90 -20.29
N HIS A 181 4.30 -7.46 -20.70
CA HIS A 181 3.03 -7.10 -20.10
C HIS A 181 2.98 -7.40 -18.61
N MET A 182 3.59 -8.51 -18.19
CA MET A 182 3.70 -8.92 -16.79
C MET A 182 5.08 -9.51 -16.52
N THR A 183 5.72 -9.02 -15.45
CA THR A 183 7.02 -9.53 -14.99
C THR A 183 6.89 -9.96 -13.53
N PHE A 184 7.36 -11.16 -13.22
CA PHE A 184 7.49 -11.64 -11.85
C PHE A 184 8.94 -11.64 -11.43
N GLN A 185 9.23 -11.14 -10.23
CA GLN A 185 10.56 -11.23 -9.61
C GLN A 185 10.45 -11.72 -8.16
N ALA A 186 11.41 -12.54 -7.76
CA ALA A 186 11.66 -12.95 -6.39
C ALA A 186 12.92 -12.23 -5.88
N ILE A 187 12.78 -11.42 -4.83
CA ILE A 187 13.81 -10.49 -4.37
C ILE A 187 14.08 -10.75 -2.91
N LYS A 188 15.35 -10.82 -2.51
CA LYS A 188 15.68 -11.00 -1.10
C LYS A 188 15.36 -9.71 -0.32
N LEU A 189 14.70 -9.85 0.82
CA LEU A 189 14.30 -8.73 1.68
C LEU A 189 15.50 -7.84 2.08
N LYS A 190 16.68 -8.45 2.31
CA LYS A 190 17.93 -7.73 2.59
C LYS A 190 18.43 -6.83 1.46
N ASP A 191 18.00 -7.07 0.24
CA ASP A 191 18.37 -6.23 -0.91
C ASP A 191 17.52 -4.95 -0.95
N ILE A 192 16.34 -4.98 -0.33
CA ILE A 192 15.41 -3.84 -0.20
C ILE A 192 15.71 -3.07 1.09
N VAL A 193 15.82 -3.78 2.23
CA VAL A 193 16.02 -3.17 3.55
C VAL A 193 17.49 -3.25 3.94
N LYS A 194 18.11 -2.07 4.11
CA LYS A 194 19.49 -1.98 4.58
C LYS A 194 19.48 -1.87 6.11
N THR A 195 19.83 -2.96 6.77
CA THR A 195 20.10 -2.93 8.23
C THR A 195 21.52 -2.42 8.46
N LYS A 196 21.62 -1.30 9.17
CA LYS A 196 22.93 -0.85 9.68
C LYS A 196 23.39 -1.79 10.78
#